data_c616baba82f833fc76c9474a3b51189a
#
_entry.id   c616baba82f833fc76c9474a3b51189a
#
_cell.length_a   1.000
_cell.length_b   1.000
_cell.length_c   1.000
_cell.angle_alpha   90.00
_cell.angle_beta   90.00
_cell.angle_gamma   90.00
#
_symmetry.space_group_name_H-M   'P 1'
#
loop_
_entity.id
_entity.type
_entity.pdbx_description
1 polymer ?
#
loop_
_entity_poly.entity_id
_entity_poly.type
_entity_poly.pdbx_seq_one_letter_code
_entity_poly.pdbx_strand_id
1 'polypeptide(L)'
;MTGDSRIQDSIVIHNVKFSVKLKQGRFNFLNSYKQRNFIVVRGKYTYVIFKPNKEGVHHINITKVPSLEQVSSSVQHLKSMIIEGELSQPRIDNLTATLNLQQTLNLYNLYDSMKQDFRNIRFNPFKFPALFWRQTSGTLYFFASGKVNLVGFKTPEQLNDACRQCLAIMKKY
;
A
#
# COMPACT_ATOMS: atom_id res chain seq x y z
N MET A 1 16.56 -3.10 -25.40
CA MET A 1 15.22 -3.04 -24.79
C MET A 1 14.92 -4.30 -23.95
N THR A 2 15.75 -4.66 -22.96
CA THR A 2 15.62 -5.94 -22.21
C THR A 2 15.73 -5.76 -20.69
N GLY A 3 15.61 -4.53 -20.18
CA GLY A 3 15.74 -4.23 -18.74
C GLY A 3 14.44 -4.20 -17.94
N ASP A 4 13.31 -3.93 -18.59
CA ASP A 4 12.04 -3.63 -17.90
C ASP A 4 11.28 -4.87 -17.42
N SER A 5 11.39 -6.00 -18.11
CA SER A 5 10.68 -7.23 -17.74
C SER A 5 11.21 -7.85 -16.43
N ARG A 6 12.52 -7.82 -16.19
CA ARG A 6 13.15 -8.36 -14.96
C ARG A 6 12.81 -7.57 -13.70
N ILE A 7 12.44 -6.31 -13.82
CA ILE A 7 12.07 -5.45 -12.68
C ILE A 7 10.67 -5.80 -12.19
N GLN A 8 9.73 -6.06 -13.10
CA GLN A 8 8.37 -6.45 -12.74
C GLN A 8 8.31 -7.78 -11.98
N ASP A 9 9.17 -8.75 -12.33
CA ASP A 9 9.24 -10.06 -11.67
C ASP A 9 9.83 -10.01 -10.25
N SER A 10 10.51 -8.91 -9.88
CA SER A 10 11.13 -8.74 -8.56
C SER A 10 10.29 -7.96 -7.56
N ILE A 11 9.20 -7.34 -8.01
CA ILE A 11 8.29 -6.54 -7.17
C ILE A 11 7.08 -7.38 -6.79
N VAL A 12 6.86 -7.55 -5.49
CA VAL A 12 5.67 -8.24 -4.98
C VAL A 12 4.78 -7.24 -4.22
N ILE A 13 3.60 -6.97 -4.75
CA ILE A 13 2.55 -6.21 -4.03
C ILE A 13 1.90 -7.18 -3.04
N HIS A 14 1.84 -6.82 -1.76
CA HIS A 14 1.24 -7.68 -0.73
C HIS A 14 0.12 -7.00 0.05
N ASN A 15 -0.10 -5.71 -0.13
CA ASN A 15 -1.23 -5.06 0.48
C ASN A 15 -1.71 -3.88 -0.37
N VAL A 16 -2.97 -3.97 -0.75
CA VAL A 16 -3.71 -2.89 -1.41
C VAL A 16 -4.75 -2.39 -0.42
N LYS A 17 -4.68 -1.10 -0.09
CA LYS A 17 -5.75 -0.40 0.62
C LYS A 17 -6.47 0.49 -0.37
N PHE A 18 -7.78 0.38 -0.40
CA PHE A 18 -8.61 1.24 -1.23
C PHE A 18 -9.90 1.62 -0.51
N SER A 19 -10.62 2.57 -1.04
CA SER A 19 -11.89 3.04 -0.50
C SER A 19 -12.97 3.09 -1.57
N VAL A 20 -14.21 2.93 -1.12
CA VAL A 20 -15.42 3.13 -1.89
C VAL A 20 -16.41 3.98 -1.09
N LYS A 21 -17.37 4.59 -1.77
CA LYS A 21 -18.50 5.28 -1.15
C LYS A 21 -19.78 4.53 -1.44
N LEU A 22 -20.67 4.42 -0.46
CA LEU A 22 -21.99 3.84 -0.61
C LEU A 22 -23.04 4.88 -0.24
N LYS A 23 -23.87 5.28 -1.19
CA LYS A 23 -25.02 6.17 -0.96
C LYS A 23 -26.23 5.37 -0.51
N GLN A 24 -26.96 5.88 0.48
CA GLN A 24 -28.22 5.31 1.00
C GLN A 24 -28.10 3.82 1.34
N GLY A 25 -26.95 3.44 1.93
CA GLY A 25 -26.57 2.06 2.12
C GLY A 25 -27.27 1.37 3.27
N ARG A 26 -27.78 0.16 3.02
CA ARG A 26 -28.21 -0.80 4.05
C ARG A 26 -27.38 -2.06 3.91
N PHE A 27 -27.01 -2.63 5.05
CA PHE A 27 -26.10 -3.77 5.13
C PHE A 27 -26.71 -4.92 5.89
N ASN A 28 -26.37 -6.14 5.49
CA ASN A 28 -26.61 -7.36 6.26
C ASN A 28 -25.25 -7.95 6.66
N PHE A 29 -24.89 -7.84 7.95
CA PHE A 29 -23.65 -8.38 8.47
C PHE A 29 -23.91 -9.50 9.45
N LEU A 30 -23.35 -10.68 9.20
CA LEU A 30 -23.39 -11.82 10.10
C LEU A 30 -22.35 -11.75 11.22
N ASN A 31 -21.14 -11.21 10.90
CA ASN A 31 -20.02 -11.11 11.84
C ASN A 31 -19.41 -9.71 11.78
N SER A 32 -19.91 -8.79 12.59
CA SER A 32 -19.40 -7.43 12.65
C SER A 32 -19.09 -6.98 14.06
N TYR A 33 -18.01 -6.20 14.21
CA TYR A 33 -17.66 -5.49 15.43
C TYR A 33 -18.04 -4.02 15.29
N LYS A 34 -18.96 -3.54 16.17
CA LYS A 34 -19.42 -2.15 16.15
C LYS A 34 -18.59 -1.28 17.07
N GLN A 35 -18.16 -0.14 16.58
CA GLN A 35 -17.56 0.95 17.34
C GLN A 35 -18.46 2.19 17.28
N ARG A 36 -18.12 3.22 18.10
CA ARG A 36 -18.93 4.46 18.16
C ARG A 36 -19.18 5.07 16.78
N ASN A 37 -18.18 5.08 15.89
CA ASN A 37 -18.23 5.79 14.61
C ASN A 37 -18.06 4.90 13.37
N PHE A 38 -17.83 3.60 13.53
CA PHE A 38 -17.65 2.68 12.41
C PHE A 38 -17.97 1.24 12.78
N ILE A 39 -18.14 0.41 11.77
CA ILE A 39 -18.33 -1.04 11.88
C ILE A 39 -17.12 -1.69 11.20
N VAL A 40 -16.55 -2.73 11.81
CA VAL A 40 -15.50 -3.54 11.22
C VAL A 40 -16.05 -4.92 10.89
N VAL A 41 -15.94 -5.30 9.62
CA VAL A 41 -16.24 -6.67 9.15
C VAL A 41 -14.92 -7.32 8.78
N ARG A 42 -14.57 -8.44 9.43
CA ARG A 42 -13.32 -9.16 9.22
C ARG A 42 -13.59 -10.51 8.58
N GLY A 43 -12.76 -10.88 7.62
CA GLY A 43 -12.77 -12.15 6.91
C GLY A 43 -11.56 -12.26 6.01
N LYS A 44 -11.74 -12.80 4.81
CA LYS A 44 -10.71 -12.80 3.75
C LYS A 44 -10.16 -11.39 3.53
N TYR A 45 -11.05 -10.39 3.50
CA TYR A 45 -10.74 -8.96 3.48
C TYR A 45 -11.21 -8.31 4.77
N THR A 46 -10.77 -7.08 5.03
CA THR A 46 -11.25 -6.28 6.17
C THR A 46 -11.91 -5.01 5.66
N TYR A 47 -13.15 -4.81 6.07
CA TYR A 47 -13.95 -3.63 5.73
C TYR A 47 -14.15 -2.77 6.98
N VAL A 48 -13.81 -1.50 6.88
CA VAL A 48 -14.08 -0.49 7.91
C VAL A 48 -15.12 0.46 7.34
N ILE A 49 -16.35 0.36 7.82
CA ILE A 49 -17.52 1.07 7.31
C ILE A 49 -17.85 2.19 8.29
N PHE A 50 -17.60 3.41 7.89
CA PHE A 50 -17.89 4.58 8.71
C PHE A 50 -19.39 4.90 8.70
N LYS A 51 -19.89 5.51 9.76
CA LYS A 51 -21.26 6.04 9.79
C LYS A 51 -21.48 6.99 8.61
N PRO A 52 -22.71 7.07 8.08
CA PRO A 52 -22.99 7.95 6.97
C PRO A 52 -22.77 9.41 7.39
N ASN A 53 -22.33 10.21 6.44
CA ASN A 53 -22.28 11.65 6.59
C ASN A 53 -23.68 12.26 6.51
N LYS A 54 -23.79 13.60 6.55
CA LYS A 54 -25.07 14.32 6.48
C LYS A 54 -25.84 14.07 5.18
N GLU A 55 -25.15 13.63 4.12
CA GLU A 55 -25.74 13.31 2.81
C GLU A 55 -26.13 11.82 2.68
N GLY A 56 -26.05 11.04 3.75
CA GLY A 56 -26.36 9.62 3.75
C GLY A 56 -25.27 8.76 3.09
N VAL A 57 -24.04 9.27 2.95
CA VAL A 57 -22.93 8.56 2.29
C VAL A 57 -22.04 7.87 3.31
N HIS A 58 -21.90 6.56 3.23
CA HIS A 58 -20.90 5.79 3.95
C HIS A 58 -19.56 5.81 3.22
N HIS A 59 -18.47 6.12 3.94
CA HIS A 59 -17.12 5.83 3.49
C HIS A 59 -16.74 4.43 3.95
N ILE A 60 -16.18 3.62 3.05
CA ILE A 60 -15.78 2.24 3.34
C ILE A 60 -14.32 2.08 2.95
N ASN A 61 -13.46 1.80 3.92
CA ASN A 61 -12.07 1.44 3.67
C ASN A 61 -11.95 -0.09 3.61
N ILE A 62 -11.28 -0.58 2.57
CA ILE A 62 -11.00 -1.99 2.36
C ILE A 62 -9.49 -2.20 2.49
N THR A 63 -9.11 -3.17 3.31
CA THR A 63 -7.71 -3.53 3.59
C THR A 63 -7.55 -5.04 3.59
N LYS A 64 -6.31 -5.53 3.72
CA LYS A 64 -5.97 -6.95 3.63
C LYS A 64 -6.29 -7.52 2.24
N VAL A 65 -6.11 -6.72 1.20
CA VAL A 65 -6.23 -7.13 -0.19
C VAL A 65 -4.81 -7.40 -0.72
N PRO A 66 -4.45 -8.64 -1.04
CA PRO A 66 -3.04 -9.00 -1.27
C PRO A 66 -2.51 -8.53 -2.63
N SER A 67 -3.38 -8.25 -3.60
CA SER A 67 -2.96 -7.80 -4.92
C SER A 67 -4.02 -6.93 -5.60
N LEU A 68 -3.64 -6.27 -6.69
CA LEU A 68 -4.57 -5.42 -7.48
C LEU A 68 -5.67 -6.23 -8.16
N GLU A 69 -5.38 -7.44 -8.61
CA GLU A 69 -6.33 -8.35 -9.26
C GLU A 69 -7.47 -8.73 -8.29
N GLN A 70 -7.19 -8.76 -6.99
CA GLN A 70 -8.19 -9.09 -5.97
C GLN A 70 -9.06 -7.90 -5.55
N VAL A 71 -8.83 -6.69 -6.04
CA VAL A 71 -9.69 -5.52 -5.77
C VAL A 71 -11.12 -5.80 -6.22
N SER A 72 -11.31 -6.27 -7.46
CA SER A 72 -12.64 -6.61 -7.99
C SER A 72 -13.35 -7.67 -7.15
N SER A 73 -12.67 -8.75 -6.78
CA SER A 73 -13.22 -9.81 -5.92
C SER A 73 -13.63 -9.29 -4.54
N SER A 74 -12.84 -8.38 -3.96
CA SER A 74 -13.15 -7.79 -2.66
C SER A 74 -14.35 -6.83 -2.73
N VAL A 75 -14.51 -6.10 -3.84
CA VAL A 75 -15.72 -5.27 -4.09
C VAL A 75 -16.95 -6.15 -4.29
N GLN A 76 -16.86 -7.26 -5.02
CA GLN A 76 -17.98 -8.20 -5.18
C GLN A 76 -18.39 -8.81 -3.82
N HIS A 77 -17.42 -9.19 -3.01
CA HIS A 77 -17.70 -9.67 -1.65
C HIS A 77 -18.35 -8.58 -0.77
N LEU A 78 -17.94 -7.29 -0.90
CA LEU A 78 -18.64 -6.19 -0.23
C LEU A 78 -20.09 -6.06 -0.74
N LYS A 79 -20.30 -6.12 -2.06
CA LYS A 79 -21.65 -6.05 -2.67
C LYS A 79 -22.59 -7.12 -2.14
N SER A 80 -22.10 -8.34 -1.87
CA SER A 80 -22.95 -9.42 -1.30
C SER A 80 -23.47 -9.13 0.12
N MET A 81 -22.86 -8.17 0.82
CA MET A 81 -23.28 -7.71 2.15
C MET A 81 -24.15 -6.45 2.10
N ILE A 82 -24.34 -5.86 0.94
CA ILE A 82 -25.18 -4.67 0.74
C ILE A 82 -26.55 -5.12 0.30
N ILE A 83 -27.59 -4.70 1.04
CA ILE A 83 -29.00 -4.95 0.70
C ILE A 83 -29.48 -3.90 -0.29
N GLU A 84 -29.05 -2.64 -0.08
CA GLU A 84 -29.55 -1.48 -0.81
C GLU A 84 -28.45 -0.40 -0.87
N GLY A 85 -28.42 0.38 -1.96
CA GLY A 85 -27.56 1.53 -2.13
C GLY A 85 -26.67 1.46 -3.37
N GLU A 86 -26.09 2.60 -3.72
CA GLU A 86 -25.21 2.78 -4.87
C GLU A 86 -23.75 2.85 -4.46
N LEU A 87 -22.94 1.91 -4.94
CA LEU A 87 -21.51 1.80 -4.65
C LEU A 87 -20.67 2.51 -5.71
N SER A 88 -19.79 3.41 -5.29
CA SER A 88 -18.85 4.09 -6.19
C SER A 88 -17.77 3.14 -6.73
N GLN A 89 -17.05 3.58 -7.76
CA GLN A 89 -15.82 2.93 -8.18
C GLN A 89 -14.76 2.94 -7.05
N PRO A 90 -13.94 1.90 -6.95
CA PRO A 90 -12.86 1.84 -5.97
C PRO A 90 -11.77 2.87 -6.29
N ARG A 91 -11.26 3.51 -5.23
CA ARG A 91 -10.11 4.41 -5.28
C ARG A 91 -8.96 3.83 -4.47
N ILE A 92 -7.84 3.57 -5.12
CA ILE A 92 -6.63 3.09 -4.42
C ILE A 92 -6.10 4.21 -3.52
N ASP A 93 -5.97 3.91 -2.23
CA ASP A 93 -5.46 4.84 -1.22
C ASP A 93 -3.99 4.55 -0.86
N ASN A 94 -3.58 3.27 -0.94
CA ASN A 94 -2.21 2.86 -0.65
C ASN A 94 -1.90 1.51 -1.28
N LEU A 95 -0.72 1.42 -1.91
CA LEU A 95 -0.06 0.19 -2.32
C LEU A 95 1.17 -0.02 -1.44
N THR A 96 1.35 -1.26 -0.99
CA THR A 96 2.57 -1.70 -0.31
C THR A 96 3.16 -2.87 -1.07
N ALA A 97 4.44 -2.76 -1.39
CA ALA A 97 5.19 -3.77 -2.13
C ALA A 97 6.55 -4.02 -1.49
N THR A 98 7.19 -5.13 -1.84
CA THR A 98 8.59 -5.41 -1.54
C THR A 98 9.35 -5.67 -2.84
N LEU A 99 10.51 -5.04 -2.94
CA LEU A 99 11.55 -5.34 -3.91
C LEU A 99 12.66 -6.11 -3.21
N ASN A 100 13.10 -7.23 -3.77
CA ASN A 100 14.27 -7.96 -3.28
C ASN A 100 15.47 -7.69 -4.18
N LEU A 101 16.50 -7.06 -3.63
CA LEU A 101 17.73 -6.72 -4.35
C LEU A 101 18.67 -7.92 -4.52
N GLN A 102 18.37 -9.06 -3.88
CA GLN A 102 19.17 -10.28 -3.89
C GLN A 102 20.64 -10.07 -3.44
N GLN A 103 20.89 -9.08 -2.59
CA GLN A 103 22.18 -8.75 -2.01
C GLN A 103 22.00 -8.16 -0.61
N THR A 104 22.98 -8.28 0.25
CA THR A 104 23.00 -7.59 1.55
C THR A 104 23.46 -6.15 1.39
N LEU A 105 22.97 -5.26 2.25
CA LEU A 105 23.29 -3.83 2.23
C LEU A 105 24.01 -3.42 3.51
N ASN A 106 25.10 -2.67 3.37
CA ASN A 106 25.64 -1.89 4.48
C ASN A 106 24.88 -0.56 4.57
N LEU A 107 23.91 -0.49 5.48
CA LEU A 107 23.02 0.67 5.59
C LEU A 107 23.74 1.95 6.05
N TYR A 108 24.86 1.86 6.76
CA TYR A 108 25.67 3.03 7.13
C TYR A 108 26.34 3.63 5.91
N ASN A 109 27.04 2.80 5.12
CA ASN A 109 27.68 3.25 3.89
C ASN A 109 26.64 3.80 2.89
N LEU A 110 25.51 3.10 2.73
CA LEU A 110 24.44 3.54 1.86
C LEU A 110 23.86 4.89 2.31
N TYR A 111 23.64 5.08 3.62
CA TYR A 111 23.18 6.35 4.16
C TYR A 111 24.19 7.48 3.90
N ASP A 112 25.48 7.24 4.19
CA ASP A 112 26.51 8.24 4.02
C ASP A 112 26.68 8.68 2.56
N SER A 113 26.51 7.76 1.62
CA SER A 113 26.54 8.06 0.20
C SER A 113 25.28 8.81 -0.25
N MET A 114 24.08 8.32 0.12
CA MET A 114 22.82 8.90 -0.32
C MET A 114 22.52 10.27 0.30
N LYS A 115 22.98 10.57 1.51
CA LYS A 115 22.68 11.84 2.19
C LYS A 115 23.28 13.07 1.47
N GLN A 116 24.26 12.86 0.62
CA GLN A 116 24.86 13.94 -0.20
C GLN A 116 23.93 14.36 -1.35
N ASP A 117 23.21 13.40 -1.93
CA ASP A 117 22.35 13.61 -3.10
C ASP A 117 20.87 13.81 -2.73
N PHE A 118 20.43 13.28 -1.58
CA PHE A 118 19.01 13.25 -1.20
C PHE A 118 18.74 13.87 0.16
N ARG A 119 17.92 14.92 0.20
CA ARG A 119 17.55 15.62 1.46
C ARG A 119 16.57 14.85 2.35
N ASN A 120 15.76 13.96 1.79
CA ASN A 120 14.67 13.27 2.48
C ASN A 120 15.05 11.83 2.86
N ILE A 121 16.29 11.63 3.30
CA ILE A 121 16.81 10.36 3.77
C ILE A 121 17.03 10.40 5.29
N ARG A 122 16.72 9.30 5.97
CA ARG A 122 16.91 9.17 7.42
C ARG A 122 17.34 7.76 7.76
N PHE A 123 18.30 7.64 8.69
CA PHE A 123 18.72 6.37 9.24
C PHE A 123 19.02 6.53 10.74
N ASN A 124 18.34 5.77 11.57
CA ASN A 124 18.62 5.67 13.01
C ASN A 124 18.38 4.22 13.45
N PRO A 125 19.42 3.37 13.41
CA PRO A 125 19.30 1.93 13.71
C PRO A 125 18.87 1.63 15.15
N PHE A 126 19.07 2.54 16.10
CA PHE A 126 18.59 2.39 17.48
C PHE A 126 17.07 2.51 17.62
N LYS A 127 16.40 3.18 16.68
CA LYS A 127 14.96 3.34 16.67
C LYS A 127 14.26 2.38 15.73
N PHE A 128 14.87 2.15 14.56
CA PHE A 128 14.27 1.29 13.52
C PHE A 128 15.36 0.75 12.58
N PRO A 129 15.38 -0.56 12.27
CA PRO A 129 16.48 -1.22 11.56
C PRO A 129 16.46 -1.02 10.04
N ALA A 130 15.85 0.05 9.52
CA ALA A 130 15.86 0.37 8.12
C ALA A 130 16.29 1.81 7.85
N LEU A 131 16.86 2.02 6.68
CA LEU A 131 17.10 3.34 6.12
C LEU A 131 15.84 3.79 5.37
N PHE A 132 15.39 5.01 5.61
CA PHE A 132 14.21 5.60 5.01
C PHE A 132 14.62 6.56 3.91
N TRP A 133 14.00 6.43 2.75
CA TRP A 133 14.05 7.42 1.70
C TRP A 133 12.64 7.84 1.31
N ARG A 134 12.26 9.05 1.71
CA ARG A 134 10.94 9.60 1.42
C ARG A 134 10.96 10.30 0.07
N GLN A 135 10.08 9.86 -0.81
CA GLN A 135 9.81 10.47 -2.11
C GLN A 135 8.46 11.20 -2.11
N THR A 136 8.15 11.94 -3.17
CA THR A 136 6.85 12.61 -3.34
C THR A 136 5.69 11.62 -3.37
N SER A 137 5.87 10.47 -3.99
CA SER A 137 4.81 9.47 -4.20
C SER A 137 4.71 8.43 -3.10
N GLY A 138 5.75 8.28 -2.25
CA GLY A 138 5.77 7.25 -1.20
C GLY A 138 7.11 7.21 -0.46
N THR A 139 7.36 6.12 0.27
CA THR A 139 8.58 5.93 1.06
C THR A 139 9.17 4.55 0.79
N LEU A 140 10.48 4.49 0.60
CA LEU A 140 11.27 3.27 0.52
C LEU A 140 11.96 3.03 1.86
N TYR A 141 11.92 1.78 2.32
CA TYR A 141 12.56 1.30 3.54
C TYR A 141 13.59 0.24 3.15
N PHE A 142 14.87 0.55 3.22
CA PHE A 142 15.96 -0.36 2.89
C PHE A 142 16.38 -1.13 4.14
N PHE A 143 16.37 -2.44 4.06
CA PHE A 143 16.84 -3.33 5.12
C PHE A 143 18.20 -3.94 4.76
N ALA A 144 19.01 -4.23 5.77
CA ALA A 144 20.33 -4.85 5.59
C ALA A 144 20.28 -6.18 4.81
N SER A 145 19.13 -6.88 4.86
CA SER A 145 18.91 -8.12 4.08
C SER A 145 18.77 -7.91 2.56
N GLY A 146 18.80 -6.67 2.08
CA GLY A 146 18.54 -6.34 0.68
C GLY A 146 17.06 -6.25 0.30
N LYS A 147 16.15 -6.44 1.25
CA LYS A 147 14.73 -6.17 1.02
C LYS A 147 14.48 -4.68 1.08
N VAL A 148 13.66 -4.19 0.15
CA VAL A 148 13.20 -2.79 0.13
C VAL A 148 11.68 -2.79 0.15
N ASN A 149 11.09 -2.27 1.24
CA ASN A 149 9.65 -2.10 1.32
C ASN A 149 9.26 -0.73 0.74
N LEU A 150 8.28 -0.73 -0.15
CA LEU A 150 7.71 0.43 -0.81
C LEU A 150 6.31 0.68 -0.23
N VAL A 151 6.08 1.84 0.38
CA VAL A 151 4.85 2.14 1.12
C VAL A 151 4.32 3.52 0.77
N GLY A 152 3.00 3.67 0.67
CA GLY A 152 2.36 4.97 0.46
C GLY A 152 2.06 5.31 -0.99
N PHE A 153 2.38 4.42 -1.93
CA PHE A 153 2.12 4.60 -3.35
C PHE A 153 0.63 4.43 -3.66
N LYS A 154 0.15 5.07 -4.72
CA LYS A 154 -1.28 5.04 -5.09
C LYS A 154 -1.51 4.38 -6.45
N THR A 155 -0.48 4.26 -7.28
CA THR A 155 -0.58 3.62 -8.58
C THR A 155 0.59 2.68 -8.84
N PRO A 156 0.41 1.65 -9.70
CA PRO A 156 1.50 0.76 -10.13
C PRO A 156 2.65 1.51 -10.80
N GLU A 157 2.35 2.54 -11.56
CA GLU A 157 3.35 3.37 -12.27
C GLU A 157 4.28 4.04 -11.26
N GLN A 158 3.72 4.62 -10.18
CA GLN A 158 4.51 5.22 -9.10
C GLN A 158 5.42 4.20 -8.42
N LEU A 159 4.92 2.97 -8.19
CA LEU A 159 5.73 1.87 -7.65
C LEU A 159 6.88 1.51 -8.60
N ASN A 160 6.59 1.34 -9.89
CA ASN A 160 7.59 0.99 -10.90
C ASN A 160 8.66 2.08 -11.03
N ASP A 161 8.28 3.36 -10.99
CA ASP A 161 9.22 4.48 -11.00
C ASP A 161 10.13 4.46 -9.77
N ALA A 162 9.58 4.25 -8.59
CA ALA A 162 10.36 4.16 -7.36
C ALA A 162 11.33 2.97 -7.39
N CYS A 163 10.93 1.84 -7.96
CA CYS A 163 11.82 0.69 -8.15
C CYS A 163 12.95 1.00 -9.13
N ARG A 164 12.67 1.63 -10.27
CA ARG A 164 13.71 2.06 -11.22
C ARG A 164 14.72 2.98 -10.55
N GLN A 165 14.26 3.96 -9.77
CA GLN A 165 15.14 4.87 -9.02
C GLN A 165 15.96 4.12 -7.97
N CYS A 166 15.34 3.18 -7.22
CA CYS A 166 16.03 2.33 -6.26
C CYS A 166 17.17 1.55 -6.92
N LEU A 167 16.90 0.88 -8.04
CA LEU A 167 17.90 0.09 -8.76
C LEU A 167 19.01 0.96 -9.37
N ALA A 168 18.68 2.17 -9.83
CA ALA A 168 19.69 3.13 -10.31
C ALA A 168 20.65 3.55 -9.19
N ILE A 169 20.12 3.80 -7.98
CA ILE A 169 20.92 4.09 -6.79
C ILE A 169 21.82 2.91 -6.44
N MET A 170 21.29 1.69 -6.42
CA MET A 170 22.08 0.49 -6.11
C MET A 170 23.21 0.20 -7.10
N LYS A 171 23.14 0.72 -8.32
CA LYS A 171 24.23 0.64 -9.30
C LYS A 171 25.28 1.75 -9.12
N LYS A 172 24.90 2.85 -8.47
CA LYS A 172 25.80 3.99 -8.24
C LYS A 172 26.64 3.79 -6.99
N TYR A 173 26.13 3.10 -5.99
CA TYR A 173 26.73 2.87 -4.68
C TYR A 173 26.93 1.38 -4.37
#